data_6c7df8327ba2869b6e1f6c85b4ee6e1f
#
_entry.id   6c7df8327ba2869b6e1f6c85b4ee6e1f
#
_cell.length_a   1.000
_cell.length_b   1.000
_cell.length_c   1.000
_cell.angle_alpha   90.00
_cell.angle_beta   90.00
_cell.angle_gamma   90.00
#
_symmetry.space_group_name_H-M   'P 1'
#
loop_
_entity.id
_entity.type
_entity.pdbx_description
1 polymer ?
#
loop_
_entity_poly.entity_id
_entity_poly.type
_entity_poly.pdbx_seq_one_letter_code
_entity_poly.pdbx_strand_id
1 'polypeptide(L)'
;AKGRMEMEKVPKAGYSIKGLNISGLKRSWKDARNIWFPFKLISSLFKSYWIIKKYKPSVVVGTGGYASGPLLFVASKLSIPALIQEQNSYPGITNKLLSKSVQKICVSYDNMDRFFPKSKLMMLGNPVRQDLHDSADKKTEAIKHFNLDLSRKTILVVGGSLGARTINHSIAKLVQQFEEKNIQLIWQTGISYESDAKDLCQSLSNVQAHAFIYNMD
;
A
#
# COMPACT_ATOMS: atom_id res chain seq x y z
N ALA A 1 7.37 -6.84 7.61
CA ALA A 1 7.51 -7.56 8.91
C ALA A 1 7.06 -9.02 8.75
N LYS A 2 7.50 -9.93 9.63
CA LYS A 2 7.04 -11.34 9.60
C LYS A 2 5.50 -11.40 9.71
N GLY A 3 4.86 -12.36 9.00
CA GLY A 3 3.41 -12.56 9.01
C GLY A 3 2.59 -11.45 8.34
N ARG A 4 3.19 -10.65 7.47
CA ARG A 4 2.51 -9.62 6.70
C ARG A 4 2.43 -10.01 5.23
N MET A 5 1.49 -9.40 4.53
CA MET A 5 1.20 -9.65 3.12
C MET A 5 2.44 -9.58 2.22
N GLU A 6 3.39 -8.70 2.53
CA GLU A 6 4.64 -8.56 1.78
C GLU A 6 5.46 -9.85 1.77
N MET A 7 5.40 -10.66 2.86
CA MET A 7 6.11 -11.94 2.94
C MET A 7 5.61 -12.98 1.95
N GLU A 8 4.40 -12.80 1.44
CA GLU A 8 3.78 -13.65 0.42
C GLU A 8 3.88 -13.04 -0.99
N LYS A 9 3.56 -11.74 -1.11
CA LYS A 9 3.49 -11.04 -2.41
C LYS A 9 4.86 -10.83 -3.04
N VAL A 10 5.88 -10.48 -2.25
CA VAL A 10 7.23 -10.19 -2.77
C VAL A 10 7.89 -11.42 -3.40
N PRO A 11 7.85 -12.64 -2.79
CA PRO A 11 8.35 -13.85 -3.47
C PRO A 11 7.57 -14.20 -4.74
N LYS A 12 6.24 -14.00 -4.75
CA LYS A 12 5.43 -14.23 -5.95
C LYS A 12 5.81 -13.30 -7.12
N ALA A 13 6.35 -12.11 -6.80
CA ALA A 13 6.90 -11.17 -7.77
C ALA A 13 8.37 -11.48 -8.18
N GLY A 14 8.93 -12.61 -7.77
CA GLY A 14 10.29 -13.05 -8.13
C GLY A 14 11.41 -12.47 -7.26
N TYR A 15 11.10 -11.77 -6.17
CA TYR A 15 12.11 -11.14 -5.31
C TYR A 15 12.30 -11.90 -3.99
N SER A 16 13.56 -12.01 -3.55
CA SER A 16 13.87 -12.56 -2.22
C SER A 16 13.51 -11.57 -1.12
N ILE A 17 12.95 -12.06 0.00
CA ILE A 17 12.55 -11.23 1.13
C ILE A 17 13.12 -11.73 2.44
N LYS A 18 13.54 -10.81 3.31
CA LYS A 18 13.94 -11.09 4.69
C LYS A 18 13.03 -10.35 5.67
N GLY A 19 12.28 -11.08 6.46
CA GLY A 19 11.39 -10.50 7.46
C GLY A 19 12.14 -10.04 8.71
N LEU A 20 11.85 -8.83 9.20
CA LEU A 20 12.29 -8.35 10.50
C LEU A 20 11.23 -8.64 11.57
N ASN A 21 11.66 -8.94 12.80
CA ASN A 21 10.76 -9.14 13.95
C ASN A 21 10.46 -7.78 14.60
N ILE A 22 9.66 -6.96 13.93
CA ILE A 22 9.29 -5.63 14.42
C ILE A 22 7.79 -5.41 14.29
N SER A 23 7.23 -4.62 15.18
CA SER A 23 5.83 -4.17 15.15
C SER A 23 5.78 -2.65 15.26
N GLY A 24 4.73 -2.03 14.69
CA GLY A 24 4.49 -0.62 14.93
C GLY A 24 4.13 -0.35 16.38
N LEU A 25 4.55 0.80 16.89
CA LEU A 25 4.09 1.30 18.18
C LEU A 25 2.57 1.52 18.13
N LYS A 26 1.88 1.03 19.16
CA LYS A 26 0.45 1.31 19.34
C LYS A 26 0.28 2.74 19.86
N ARG A 27 -0.77 3.43 19.38
CA ARG A 27 -1.04 4.83 19.75
C ARG A 27 -1.29 5.02 21.24
N SER A 28 -1.83 4.00 21.91
CA SER A 28 -2.00 4.04 23.37
C SER A 28 -0.69 3.65 24.07
N TRP A 29 -0.15 4.54 24.88
CA TRP A 29 1.03 4.28 25.72
C TRP A 29 0.79 3.16 26.73
N LYS A 30 -0.45 2.96 27.17
CA LYS A 30 -0.86 1.92 28.14
C LYS A 30 -1.04 0.54 27.50
N ASP A 31 -0.84 0.39 26.20
CA ASP A 31 -0.95 -0.93 25.54
C ASP A 31 0.23 -1.81 25.95
N ALA A 32 -0.03 -2.87 26.72
CA ALA A 32 0.98 -3.81 27.20
C ALA A 32 1.89 -4.39 26.09
N ARG A 33 1.40 -4.41 24.82
CA ARG A 33 2.18 -4.84 23.68
C ARG A 33 3.36 -3.93 23.36
N ASN A 34 3.38 -2.68 23.84
CA ASN A 34 4.48 -1.75 23.68
C ASN A 34 5.70 -2.11 24.57
N ILE A 35 5.53 -2.88 25.65
CA ILE A 35 6.62 -3.34 26.53
C ILE A 35 7.65 -4.16 25.72
N TRP A 36 7.20 -4.95 24.76
CA TRP A 36 8.07 -5.76 23.91
C TRP A 36 8.70 -5.01 22.75
N PHE A 37 8.30 -3.76 22.51
CA PHE A 37 8.81 -2.96 21.39
C PHE A 37 10.32 -2.72 21.44
N PRO A 38 10.94 -2.32 22.56
CA PRO A 38 12.38 -2.13 22.64
C PRO A 38 13.17 -3.38 22.28
N PHE A 39 12.76 -4.54 22.78
CA PHE A 39 13.43 -5.82 22.49
C PHE A 39 13.31 -6.21 21.01
N LYS A 40 12.12 -6.01 20.42
CA LYS A 40 11.91 -6.22 18.98
C LYS A 40 12.74 -5.25 18.14
N LEU A 41 12.86 -4.00 18.56
CA LEU A 41 13.66 -2.98 17.87
C LEU A 41 15.14 -3.38 17.89
N ILE A 42 15.70 -3.69 19.06
CA ILE A 42 17.09 -4.12 19.20
C ILE A 42 17.37 -5.36 18.34
N SER A 43 16.54 -6.40 18.46
CA SER A 43 16.66 -7.61 17.63
C SER A 43 16.63 -7.29 16.13
N SER A 44 15.77 -6.35 15.71
CA SER A 44 15.66 -5.94 14.31
C SER A 44 16.86 -5.12 13.85
N LEU A 45 17.46 -4.30 14.71
CA LEU A 45 18.69 -3.58 14.41
C LEU A 45 19.88 -4.54 14.20
N PHE A 46 20.06 -5.52 15.09
CA PHE A 46 21.07 -6.56 14.91
C PHE A 46 20.86 -7.35 13.62
N LYS A 47 19.65 -7.77 13.35
CA LYS A 47 19.33 -8.50 12.11
C LYS A 47 19.59 -7.63 10.87
N SER A 48 19.24 -6.34 10.90
CA SER A 48 19.50 -5.40 9.83
C SER A 48 20.98 -5.22 9.58
N TYR A 49 21.80 -5.15 10.62
CA TYR A 49 23.25 -5.11 10.51
C TYR A 49 23.81 -6.32 9.75
N TRP A 50 23.41 -7.53 10.14
CA TRP A 50 23.85 -8.74 9.47
C TRP A 50 23.34 -8.86 8.02
N ILE A 51 22.12 -8.40 7.75
CA ILE A 51 21.61 -8.31 6.38
C ILE A 51 22.51 -7.40 5.54
N ILE A 52 22.78 -6.20 6.00
CA ILE A 52 23.63 -5.24 5.29
C ILE A 52 25.04 -5.78 5.08
N LYS A 53 25.65 -6.35 6.12
CA LYS A 53 27.01 -6.95 6.01
C LYS A 53 27.05 -8.10 5.00
N LYS A 54 26.01 -8.92 4.94
CA LYS A 54 25.93 -10.04 4.00
C LYS A 54 25.68 -9.57 2.56
N TYR A 55 24.72 -8.66 2.34
CA TYR A 55 24.33 -8.20 1.00
C TYR A 55 25.24 -7.11 0.43
N LYS A 56 25.96 -6.35 1.29
CA LYS A 56 26.83 -5.24 0.92
C LYS A 56 26.19 -4.28 -0.10
N PRO A 57 24.99 -3.74 0.18
CA PRO A 57 24.28 -2.91 -0.79
C PRO A 57 25.01 -1.61 -1.02
N SER A 58 25.02 -1.12 -2.27
CA SER A 58 25.53 0.21 -2.62
C SER A 58 24.58 1.33 -2.20
N VAL A 59 23.28 1.01 -2.09
CA VAL A 59 22.22 1.94 -1.68
C VAL A 59 21.09 1.20 -0.96
N VAL A 60 20.42 1.87 -0.02
CA VAL A 60 19.24 1.32 0.68
C VAL A 60 18.06 2.25 0.48
N VAL A 61 16.94 1.67 0.01
CA VAL A 61 15.70 2.40 -0.26
C VAL A 61 14.65 2.01 0.77
N GLY A 62 14.01 3.00 1.39
CA GLY A 62 12.88 2.81 2.29
C GLY A 62 11.58 3.35 1.71
N THR A 63 10.59 2.49 1.60
CA THR A 63 9.26 2.85 1.09
C THR A 63 8.25 3.14 2.20
N GLY A 64 8.74 3.47 3.39
CA GLY A 64 7.89 3.77 4.55
C GLY A 64 7.54 2.56 5.40
N GLY A 65 6.65 2.79 6.36
CA GLY A 65 6.27 1.81 7.36
C GLY A 65 7.34 1.58 8.44
N TYR A 66 6.93 1.02 9.57
CA TYR A 66 7.83 0.77 10.70
C TYR A 66 8.92 -0.27 10.40
N ALA A 67 8.70 -1.15 9.42
CA ALA A 67 9.63 -2.23 9.08
C ALA A 67 10.87 -1.73 8.34
N SER A 68 10.81 -0.59 7.65
CA SER A 68 11.97 0.01 6.98
C SER A 68 12.92 0.70 7.96
N GLY A 69 12.43 1.14 9.12
CA GLY A 69 13.18 1.92 10.11
C GLY A 69 14.52 1.33 10.53
N PRO A 70 14.57 0.10 11.05
CA PRO A 70 15.82 -0.51 11.50
C PRO A 70 16.87 -0.65 10.41
N LEU A 71 16.46 -1.04 9.19
CA LEU A 71 17.38 -1.24 8.09
C LEU A 71 18.01 0.09 7.64
N LEU A 72 17.19 1.13 7.43
CA LEU A 72 17.64 2.46 7.03
C LEU A 72 18.52 3.12 8.11
N PHE A 73 18.14 2.94 9.39
CA PHE A 73 18.95 3.46 10.50
C PHE A 73 20.34 2.83 10.51
N VAL A 74 20.44 1.51 10.39
CA VAL A 74 21.73 0.82 10.35
C VAL A 74 22.53 1.20 9.10
N ALA A 75 21.89 1.31 7.93
CA ALA A 75 22.54 1.76 6.70
C ALA A 75 23.18 3.14 6.89
N SER A 76 22.43 4.09 7.48
CA SER A 76 22.94 5.44 7.74
C SER A 76 24.14 5.46 8.71
N LYS A 77 24.13 4.57 9.71
CA LYS A 77 25.26 4.42 10.65
C LYS A 77 26.50 3.78 10.04
N LEU A 78 26.31 2.98 9.01
CA LEU A 78 27.38 2.35 8.22
C LEU A 78 27.81 3.20 7.02
N SER A 79 27.37 4.46 6.92
CA SER A 79 27.65 5.39 5.82
C SER A 79 27.21 4.87 4.45
N ILE A 80 26.24 3.96 4.40
CA ILE A 80 25.67 3.49 3.14
C ILE A 80 24.61 4.48 2.69
N PRO A 81 24.67 4.95 1.44
CA PRO A 81 23.66 5.86 0.90
C PRO A 81 22.24 5.30 1.07
N ALA A 82 21.35 6.14 1.58
CA ALA A 82 19.97 5.75 1.83
C ALA A 82 19.01 6.82 1.33
N LEU A 83 17.87 6.40 0.80
CA LEU A 83 16.77 7.29 0.46
C LEU A 83 15.44 6.75 0.99
N ILE A 84 14.48 7.64 1.21
CA ILE A 84 13.11 7.29 1.56
C ILE A 84 12.14 7.82 0.52
N GLN A 85 11.10 7.04 0.29
CA GLN A 85 9.93 7.42 -0.49
C GLN A 85 8.75 7.63 0.47
N GLU A 86 8.11 8.79 0.39
CA GLU A 86 6.88 9.10 1.12
C GLU A 86 5.72 9.27 0.13
N GLN A 87 4.73 8.39 0.26
CA GLN A 87 3.59 8.31 -0.63
C GLN A 87 2.42 9.22 -0.23
N ASN A 88 2.42 9.73 1.01
CA ASN A 88 1.30 10.43 1.58
C ASN A 88 1.59 11.92 1.78
N SER A 89 0.56 12.75 1.76
CA SER A 89 0.65 14.18 2.08
C SER A 89 0.97 14.45 3.56
N TYR A 90 0.78 13.44 4.44
CA TYR A 90 1.21 13.46 5.82
C TYR A 90 2.14 12.28 6.10
N PRO A 91 3.44 12.55 6.35
CA PRO A 91 4.43 11.49 6.40
C PRO A 91 4.34 10.64 7.66
N GLY A 92 4.69 9.36 7.48
CA GLY A 92 4.81 8.42 8.57
C GLY A 92 5.91 8.79 9.57
N ILE A 93 5.73 8.40 10.84
CA ILE A 93 6.68 8.69 11.92
C ILE A 93 8.09 8.17 11.58
N THR A 94 8.19 6.98 11.01
CA THR A 94 9.47 6.38 10.60
C THR A 94 10.23 7.26 9.62
N ASN A 95 9.55 7.76 8.57
CA ASN A 95 10.16 8.65 7.58
C ASN A 95 10.57 9.99 8.19
N LYS A 96 9.76 10.55 9.10
CA LYS A 96 10.13 11.77 9.84
C LYS A 96 11.41 11.57 10.67
N LEU A 97 11.52 10.48 11.42
CA LEU A 97 12.69 10.19 12.25
C LEU A 97 13.96 9.98 11.42
N LEU A 98 13.85 9.34 10.26
CA LEU A 98 14.97 9.03 9.38
C LEU A 98 15.36 10.17 8.45
N SER A 99 14.53 11.20 8.29
CA SER A 99 14.72 12.28 7.33
C SER A 99 16.08 12.99 7.46
N LYS A 100 16.58 13.13 8.69
CA LYS A 100 17.90 13.75 8.94
C LYS A 100 19.07 12.85 8.55
N SER A 101 18.87 11.53 8.58
CA SER A 101 19.92 10.52 8.39
C SER A 101 20.07 10.05 6.94
N VAL A 102 19.04 10.18 6.12
CA VAL A 102 19.07 9.77 4.70
C VAL A 102 19.59 10.89 3.81
N GLN A 103 20.07 10.55 2.61
CA GLN A 103 20.61 11.50 1.64
C GLN A 103 19.52 12.17 0.82
N LYS A 104 18.45 11.43 0.43
CA LYS A 104 17.36 11.95 -0.39
C LYS A 104 16.00 11.47 0.13
N ILE A 105 14.99 12.29 -0.12
CA ILE A 105 13.61 12.07 0.29
C ILE A 105 12.72 12.31 -0.92
N CYS A 106 12.26 11.23 -1.53
CA CYS A 106 11.32 11.29 -2.64
C CYS A 106 9.91 11.47 -2.09
N VAL A 107 9.19 12.45 -2.59
CA VAL A 107 7.82 12.78 -2.14
C VAL A 107 6.86 12.86 -3.31
N SER A 108 5.58 12.70 -3.01
CA SER A 108 4.51 12.68 -4.00
C SER A 108 3.56 13.87 -3.90
N TYR A 109 3.75 14.71 -2.91
CA TYR A 109 2.90 15.87 -2.63
C TYR A 109 3.74 17.12 -2.38
N ASP A 110 3.18 18.27 -2.71
CA ASP A 110 3.77 19.58 -2.42
C ASP A 110 3.79 19.89 -0.91
N ASN A 111 4.52 20.93 -0.55
CA ASN A 111 4.61 21.44 0.82
C ASN A 111 5.13 20.42 1.85
N MET A 112 5.97 19.48 1.42
CA MET A 112 6.57 18.50 2.31
C MET A 112 7.78 19.03 3.08
N ASP A 113 8.28 20.24 2.75
CA ASP A 113 9.33 20.95 3.48
C ASP A 113 8.94 21.32 4.91
N ARG A 114 7.65 21.40 5.22
CA ARG A 114 7.14 21.49 6.60
C ARG A 114 7.44 20.27 7.48
N PHE A 115 7.80 19.14 6.88
CA PHE A 115 8.10 17.90 7.57
C PHE A 115 9.53 17.41 7.40
N PHE A 116 10.16 17.79 6.31
CA PHE A 116 11.45 17.27 5.89
C PHE A 116 12.43 18.37 5.51
N PRO A 117 13.77 18.15 5.64
CA PRO A 117 14.77 19.11 5.18
C PRO A 117 14.63 19.38 3.68
N LYS A 118 14.38 20.65 3.31
CA LYS A 118 14.15 21.09 1.93
C LYS A 118 15.28 20.66 0.96
N SER A 119 16.53 20.71 1.41
CA SER A 119 17.72 20.34 0.60
C SER A 119 17.77 18.87 0.20
N LYS A 120 16.97 17.99 0.85
CA LYS A 120 16.92 16.56 0.56
C LYS A 120 15.69 16.16 -0.24
N LEU A 121 14.69 17.05 -0.37
CA LEU A 121 13.44 16.76 -1.04
C LEU A 121 13.62 16.62 -2.56
N MET A 122 12.91 15.65 -3.11
CA MET A 122 12.75 15.45 -4.55
C MET A 122 11.28 15.13 -4.82
N MET A 123 10.60 15.99 -5.58
CA MET A 123 9.22 15.76 -6.03
C MET A 123 9.25 14.82 -7.24
N LEU A 124 8.90 13.55 -7.04
CA LEU A 124 8.95 12.52 -8.07
C LEU A 124 7.61 11.80 -8.30
N GLY A 125 6.62 12.09 -7.47
CA GLY A 125 5.35 11.35 -7.49
C GLY A 125 5.45 9.97 -6.85
N ASN A 126 4.34 9.23 -6.90
CA ASN A 126 4.32 7.83 -6.49
C ASN A 126 4.79 6.95 -7.64
N PRO A 127 5.67 5.96 -7.39
CA PRO A 127 6.02 4.98 -8.41
C PRO A 127 4.77 4.14 -8.75
N VAL A 128 4.42 4.14 -10.03
CA VAL A 128 3.36 3.31 -10.59
C VAL A 128 3.97 2.26 -11.52
N ARG A 129 3.27 1.15 -11.70
CA ARG A 129 3.68 0.13 -12.66
C ARG A 129 3.60 0.69 -14.07
N GLN A 130 4.58 0.34 -14.91
CA GLN A 130 4.62 0.83 -16.30
C GLN A 130 3.48 0.27 -17.17
N ASP A 131 3.04 -0.97 -16.89
CA ASP A 131 1.92 -1.62 -17.58
C ASP A 131 0.58 -0.87 -17.44
N LEU A 132 0.45 0.01 -16.45
CA LEU A 132 -0.71 0.90 -16.33
C LEU A 132 -0.73 2.03 -17.36
N HIS A 133 0.41 2.39 -17.93
CA HIS A 133 0.47 3.40 -19.00
C HIS A 133 -0.02 2.87 -20.34
N ASP A 134 0.09 1.56 -20.57
CA ASP A 134 -0.31 0.89 -21.81
C ASP A 134 -1.77 0.40 -21.78
N SER A 135 -2.54 0.86 -20.80
CA SER A 135 -3.91 0.38 -20.55
C SER A 135 -4.96 0.82 -21.58
N ALA A 136 -4.65 1.78 -22.45
CA ALA A 136 -5.61 2.26 -23.47
C ALA A 136 -6.10 1.14 -24.41
N ASP A 137 -5.23 0.19 -24.74
CA ASP A 137 -5.53 -0.94 -25.63
C ASP A 137 -6.28 -2.09 -24.93
N LYS A 138 -6.30 -2.12 -23.59
CA LYS A 138 -6.91 -3.19 -22.80
C LYS A 138 -8.42 -3.02 -22.56
N LYS A 139 -9.01 -1.92 -23.02
CA LYS A 139 -10.44 -1.65 -22.82
C LYS A 139 -11.33 -2.79 -23.34
N THR A 140 -11.01 -3.32 -24.51
CA THR A 140 -11.78 -4.42 -25.13
C THR A 140 -11.67 -5.72 -24.32
N GLU A 141 -10.49 -5.99 -23.79
CA GLU A 141 -10.25 -7.16 -22.93
C GLU A 141 -11.00 -7.03 -21.59
N ALA A 142 -10.96 -5.85 -20.97
CA ALA A 142 -11.66 -5.56 -19.73
C ALA A 142 -13.18 -5.71 -19.87
N ILE A 143 -13.74 -5.23 -20.99
CA ILE A 143 -15.16 -5.37 -21.29
C ILE A 143 -15.56 -6.85 -21.38
N LYS A 144 -14.76 -7.67 -22.06
CA LYS A 144 -14.99 -9.13 -22.13
C LYS A 144 -14.81 -9.80 -20.78
N HIS A 145 -13.74 -9.44 -20.04
CA HIS A 145 -13.42 -10.04 -18.75
C HIS A 145 -14.53 -9.83 -17.71
N PHE A 146 -15.07 -8.62 -17.65
CA PHE A 146 -16.14 -8.27 -16.72
C PHE A 146 -17.54 -8.42 -17.34
N ASN A 147 -17.67 -8.94 -18.56
CA ASN A 147 -18.94 -9.08 -19.28
C ASN A 147 -19.77 -7.78 -19.27
N LEU A 148 -19.14 -6.68 -19.68
CA LEU A 148 -19.74 -5.35 -19.64
C LEU A 148 -20.47 -5.02 -20.94
N ASP A 149 -21.54 -4.28 -20.82
CA ASP A 149 -22.28 -3.71 -21.94
C ASP A 149 -21.67 -2.34 -22.33
N LEU A 150 -21.19 -2.23 -23.56
CA LEU A 150 -20.57 -1.00 -24.09
C LEU A 150 -21.52 0.20 -24.19
N SER A 151 -22.82 -0.06 -24.24
CA SER A 151 -23.84 1.00 -24.32
C SER A 151 -24.09 1.66 -22.96
N ARG A 152 -23.63 1.05 -21.86
CA ARG A 152 -23.84 1.52 -20.50
C ARG A 152 -22.59 2.17 -19.92
N LYS A 153 -22.77 3.16 -19.05
CA LYS A 153 -21.68 3.70 -18.24
C LYS A 153 -21.27 2.69 -17.17
N THR A 154 -19.97 2.47 -17.01
CA THR A 154 -19.43 1.59 -15.97
C THR A 154 -18.73 2.42 -14.90
N ILE A 155 -19.05 2.13 -13.64
CA ILE A 155 -18.37 2.71 -12.48
C ILE A 155 -17.58 1.60 -11.77
N LEU A 156 -16.30 1.85 -11.54
CA LEU A 156 -15.43 1.01 -10.72
C LEU A 156 -15.29 1.63 -9.33
N VAL A 157 -15.64 0.87 -8.30
CA VAL A 157 -15.45 1.27 -6.90
C VAL A 157 -14.45 0.36 -6.22
N VAL A 158 -13.38 0.94 -5.68
CA VAL A 158 -12.28 0.21 -5.03
C VAL A 158 -12.01 0.79 -3.65
N GLY A 159 -12.22 -0.02 -2.62
CA GLY A 159 -11.94 0.32 -1.23
C GLY A 159 -10.52 -0.03 -0.74
N GLY A 160 -9.60 -0.35 -1.67
CA GLY A 160 -8.29 -0.91 -1.34
C GLY A 160 -8.34 -2.42 -1.06
N SER A 161 -7.18 -3.05 -0.81
CA SER A 161 -7.03 -4.51 -0.71
C SER A 161 -7.82 -5.17 0.43
N LEU A 162 -8.09 -4.44 1.50
CA LEU A 162 -8.87 -4.91 2.66
C LEU A 162 -10.33 -4.45 2.62
N GLY A 163 -10.70 -3.64 1.62
CA GLY A 163 -11.96 -2.94 1.57
C GLY A 163 -11.99 -1.69 2.46
N ALA A 164 -12.93 -0.80 2.23
CA ALA A 164 -13.18 0.38 3.05
C ALA A 164 -14.62 0.39 3.53
N ARG A 165 -14.82 0.20 4.82
CA ARG A 165 -16.16 0.06 5.43
C ARG A 165 -17.10 1.22 5.06
N THR A 166 -16.61 2.45 5.13
CA THR A 166 -17.41 3.64 4.80
C THR A 166 -17.85 3.63 3.33
N ILE A 167 -16.92 3.29 2.41
CA ILE A 167 -17.23 3.18 0.97
C ILE A 167 -18.26 2.07 0.75
N ASN A 168 -18.04 0.88 1.32
CA ASN A 168 -18.96 -0.25 1.18
C ASN A 168 -20.38 0.08 1.66
N HIS A 169 -20.51 0.69 2.85
CA HIS A 169 -21.82 1.09 3.36
C HIS A 169 -22.49 2.19 2.51
N SER A 170 -21.72 3.08 1.89
CA SER A 170 -22.27 4.10 1.01
C SER A 170 -22.78 3.49 -0.28
N ILE A 171 -22.03 2.58 -0.89
CA ILE A 171 -22.45 1.88 -2.11
C ILE A 171 -23.65 0.98 -1.84
N ALA A 172 -23.68 0.24 -0.73
CA ALA A 172 -24.79 -0.61 -0.35
C ALA A 172 -26.13 0.14 -0.28
N LYS A 173 -26.13 1.39 0.18
CA LYS A 173 -27.32 2.25 0.23
C LYS A 173 -27.80 2.70 -1.16
N LEU A 174 -26.91 2.69 -2.14
CA LEU A 174 -27.16 3.22 -3.49
C LEU A 174 -27.28 2.12 -4.54
N VAL A 175 -27.04 0.85 -4.16
CA VAL A 175 -26.85 -0.24 -5.12
C VAL A 175 -28.04 -0.42 -6.08
N GLN A 176 -29.27 -0.26 -5.63
CA GLN A 176 -30.48 -0.32 -6.45
C GLN A 176 -30.53 0.78 -7.51
N GLN A 177 -30.00 1.98 -7.20
CA GLN A 177 -30.00 3.10 -8.13
C GLN A 177 -29.11 2.88 -9.36
N PHE A 178 -28.15 1.96 -9.29
CA PHE A 178 -27.34 1.61 -10.45
C PHE A 178 -28.17 0.93 -11.52
N GLU A 179 -29.08 0.04 -11.13
CA GLU A 179 -30.00 -0.60 -12.06
C GLU A 179 -31.03 0.40 -12.61
N GLU A 180 -31.68 1.16 -11.76
CA GLU A 180 -32.65 2.20 -12.13
C GLU A 180 -32.08 3.20 -13.14
N LYS A 181 -30.81 3.56 -13.00
CA LYS A 181 -30.11 4.52 -13.87
C LYS A 181 -29.38 3.88 -15.06
N ASN A 182 -29.52 2.57 -15.25
CA ASN A 182 -28.85 1.82 -16.30
C ASN A 182 -27.31 1.98 -16.30
N ILE A 183 -26.71 1.97 -15.09
CA ILE A 183 -25.26 2.10 -14.87
C ILE A 183 -24.71 0.76 -14.39
N GLN A 184 -23.60 0.29 -14.95
CA GLN A 184 -22.90 -0.90 -14.49
C GLN A 184 -21.97 -0.56 -13.34
N LEU A 185 -21.87 -1.44 -12.35
CA LEU A 185 -20.98 -1.29 -11.21
C LEU A 185 -20.05 -2.51 -11.07
N ILE A 186 -18.75 -2.25 -11.03
CA ILE A 186 -17.74 -3.21 -10.57
C ILE A 186 -17.31 -2.75 -9.18
N TRP A 187 -17.55 -3.57 -8.16
CA TRP A 187 -17.36 -3.18 -6.77
C TRP A 187 -16.37 -4.10 -6.05
N GLN A 188 -15.15 -3.61 -5.78
CA GLN A 188 -14.19 -4.31 -4.94
C GLN A 188 -14.44 -3.98 -3.46
N THR A 189 -14.98 -4.95 -2.74
CA THR A 189 -15.49 -4.80 -1.38
C THR A 189 -14.44 -5.09 -0.29
N GLY A 190 -13.42 -5.88 -0.59
CA GLY A 190 -12.58 -6.56 0.39
C GLY A 190 -13.24 -7.84 0.93
N ILE A 191 -12.43 -8.78 1.42
CA ILE A 191 -12.90 -10.11 1.87
C ILE A 191 -13.99 -10.01 2.95
N SER A 192 -13.88 -9.06 3.88
CA SER A 192 -14.78 -8.95 5.03
C SER A 192 -16.23 -8.50 4.67
N TYR A 193 -16.44 -7.96 3.49
CA TYR A 193 -17.75 -7.43 3.07
C TYR A 193 -18.28 -8.12 1.79
N GLU A 194 -17.56 -9.10 1.26
CA GLU A 194 -17.90 -9.77 0.00
C GLU A 194 -19.27 -10.47 0.07
N SER A 195 -19.51 -11.22 1.15
CA SER A 195 -20.78 -11.95 1.33
C SER A 195 -21.97 -10.99 1.33
N ASP A 196 -21.91 -9.97 2.19
CA ASP A 196 -23.00 -8.98 2.30
C ASP A 196 -23.25 -8.26 0.97
N ALA A 197 -22.18 -7.95 0.23
CA ALA A 197 -22.30 -7.29 -1.06
C ALA A 197 -22.91 -8.21 -2.14
N LYS A 198 -22.53 -9.49 -2.17
CA LYS A 198 -23.10 -10.46 -3.10
C LYS A 198 -24.61 -10.67 -2.85
N ASP A 199 -25.02 -10.75 -1.60
CA ASP A 199 -26.42 -10.87 -1.23
C ASP A 199 -27.23 -9.66 -1.71
N LEU A 200 -26.69 -8.44 -1.54
CA LEU A 200 -27.30 -7.20 -2.03
C LEU A 200 -27.40 -7.12 -3.56
N CYS A 201 -26.48 -7.76 -4.27
CA CYS A 201 -26.40 -7.72 -5.74
C CYS A 201 -27.10 -8.88 -6.42
N GLN A 202 -27.64 -9.85 -5.67
CA GLN A 202 -28.15 -11.11 -6.21
C GLN A 202 -29.26 -10.92 -7.28
N SER A 203 -30.08 -9.88 -7.13
CA SER A 203 -31.17 -9.55 -8.06
C SER A 203 -30.78 -8.54 -9.15
N LEU A 204 -29.54 -8.01 -9.12
CA LEU A 204 -29.08 -6.93 -10.00
C LEU A 204 -28.17 -7.48 -11.11
N SER A 205 -28.58 -7.33 -12.35
CA SER A 205 -27.85 -7.87 -13.51
C SER A 205 -26.62 -7.04 -13.92
N ASN A 206 -26.56 -5.80 -13.47
CA ASN A 206 -25.55 -4.79 -13.85
C ASN A 206 -24.56 -4.46 -12.73
N VAL A 207 -24.57 -5.19 -11.62
CA VAL A 207 -23.70 -4.98 -10.47
C VAL A 207 -22.88 -6.24 -10.19
N GLN A 208 -21.57 -6.10 -10.09
CA GLN A 208 -20.64 -7.18 -9.78
C GLN A 208 -19.84 -6.86 -8.52
N ALA A 209 -19.98 -7.68 -7.49
CA ALA A 209 -19.22 -7.55 -6.24
C ALA A 209 -18.08 -8.58 -6.18
N HIS A 210 -16.85 -8.08 -5.93
CA HIS A 210 -15.64 -8.89 -5.85
C HIS A 210 -14.90 -8.61 -4.53
N ALA A 211 -14.41 -9.64 -3.86
CA ALA A 211 -13.53 -9.45 -2.72
C ALA A 211 -12.26 -8.70 -3.11
N PHE A 212 -11.66 -9.11 -4.23
CA PHE A 212 -10.45 -8.53 -4.77
C PHE A 212 -10.38 -8.69 -6.29
N ILE A 213 -9.96 -7.64 -6.97
CA ILE A 213 -9.74 -7.65 -8.42
C ILE A 213 -8.22 -7.72 -8.64
N TYR A 214 -7.74 -8.80 -9.25
CA TYR A 214 -6.32 -9.04 -9.48
C TYR A 214 -5.80 -8.33 -10.72
N ASN A 215 -6.59 -8.31 -11.77
CA ASN A 215 -6.28 -7.69 -13.06
C ASN A 215 -6.98 -6.32 -13.12
N MET A 216 -6.27 -5.29 -12.64
CA MET A 216 -6.78 -3.91 -12.62
C MET A 216 -6.17 -3.04 -13.73
N ASP A 217 -5.40 -3.64 -14.60
CA ASP A 217 -4.70 -3.05 -15.75
C ASP A 217 -5.47 -3.21 -17.05
#